data_54fa31b904f5bc667fec48815d470d2f
#
_entry.id   54fa31b904f5bc667fec48815d470d2f
#
_cell.length_a   1.000
_cell.length_b   1.000
_cell.length_c   1.000
_cell.angle_alpha   90.00
_cell.angle_beta   90.00
_cell.angle_gamma   90.00
#
_symmetry.space_group_name_H-M   'P 1'
#
loop_
_entity.id
_entity.type
_entity.pdbx_description
1 polymer ?
#
loop_
_entity_poly.entity_id
_entity_poly.type
_entity_poly.pdbx_seq_one_letter_code
_entity_poly.pdbx_strand_id
1 'polypeptide(L)'
;LGKQAQVIVPNAFPDFLAWMPGANDVLVYDAQTSQSDAFIEQADLVICTDFNDPKRIGPLGDKMLLLACPKVLIDHHLHPTNFADAMISVPEASSTCELVHNLLSTVNCQLSTDIATVLYTGLMTDTGNFSYNSNRPQIYGMIAQLIAAGADKDAIYNAVFNQYSVDRVKLVGYCLYQKMRVFPEHHTALIYLSRKELYRFNFQKGDAEGIVNMPLQSKDIHYAVFMREDKATPDEMEKNG
;
A
#
# COMPACT_ATOMS: atom_id res chain seq x y z
N LEU A 1 -20.50 0.38 15.21
CA LEU A 1 -21.83 -0.14 14.76
C LEU A 1 -22.15 -1.50 15.38
N GLY A 2 -21.33 -2.06 16.29
CA GLY A 2 -21.61 -3.30 17.01
C GLY A 2 -21.54 -4.59 16.15
N LYS A 3 -20.95 -4.51 14.96
CA LYS A 3 -20.68 -5.67 14.11
C LYS A 3 -19.27 -6.21 14.36
N GLN A 4 -19.11 -7.52 14.27
CA GLN A 4 -17.78 -8.12 14.24
C GLN A 4 -17.19 -7.94 12.84
N ALA A 5 -15.95 -7.48 12.77
CA ALA A 5 -15.22 -7.33 11.52
C ALA A 5 -13.80 -7.85 11.69
N GLN A 6 -13.29 -8.53 10.68
CA GLN A 6 -11.90 -8.98 10.62
C GLN A 6 -11.25 -8.45 9.34
N VAL A 7 -10.09 -7.82 9.49
CA VAL A 7 -9.25 -7.42 8.35
C VAL A 7 -8.32 -8.57 7.99
N ILE A 8 -8.30 -8.92 6.71
CA ILE A 8 -7.42 -9.97 6.17
C ILE A 8 -6.69 -9.37 4.98
N VAL A 9 -5.37 -9.47 4.98
CA VAL A 9 -4.50 -9.08 3.86
C VAL A 9 -3.86 -10.30 3.22
N PRO A 10 -3.57 -10.30 1.90
CA PRO A 10 -3.03 -11.48 1.22
C PRO A 10 -1.66 -11.89 1.74
N ASN A 11 -0.78 -10.94 2.01
CA ASN A 11 0.59 -11.15 2.46
C ASN A 11 1.00 -10.07 3.47
N ALA A 12 2.17 -10.25 4.12
CA ALA A 12 2.65 -9.32 5.12
C ALA A 12 2.79 -7.90 4.53
N PHE A 13 2.23 -6.93 5.23
CA PHE A 13 2.38 -5.51 4.93
C PHE A 13 3.75 -4.99 5.45
N PRO A 14 4.23 -3.84 4.95
CA PRO A 14 5.50 -3.26 5.38
C PRO A 14 5.54 -2.92 6.88
N ASP A 15 6.68 -3.15 7.51
CA ASP A 15 6.87 -2.92 8.96
C ASP A 15 6.58 -1.48 9.39
N PHE A 16 6.81 -0.51 8.51
CA PHE A 16 6.53 0.90 8.77
C PHE A 16 5.03 1.22 8.94
N LEU A 17 4.14 0.26 8.72
CA LEU A 17 2.70 0.36 8.97
C LEU A 17 2.26 -0.37 10.25
N ALA A 18 3.15 -1.12 10.90
CA ALA A 18 2.81 -1.95 12.07
C ALA A 18 2.38 -1.13 13.32
N TRP A 19 2.70 0.14 13.35
CA TRP A 19 2.30 1.06 14.44
C TRP A 19 0.84 1.53 14.35
N MET A 20 0.18 1.35 13.21
CA MET A 20 -1.19 1.85 13.02
C MET A 20 -2.18 1.19 13.98
N PRO A 21 -3.19 1.94 14.46
CA PRO A 21 -4.28 1.38 15.23
C PRO A 21 -4.92 0.17 14.53
N GLY A 22 -5.05 -0.94 15.24
CA GLY A 22 -5.62 -2.19 14.72
C GLY A 22 -4.68 -3.04 13.87
N ALA A 23 -3.44 -2.62 13.60
CA ALA A 23 -2.50 -3.40 12.78
C ALA A 23 -2.21 -4.79 13.35
N ASN A 24 -2.19 -4.93 14.68
CA ASN A 24 -1.94 -6.20 15.36
C ASN A 24 -3.10 -7.21 15.20
N ASP A 25 -4.29 -6.75 14.87
CA ASP A 25 -5.49 -7.59 14.68
C ASP A 25 -5.67 -8.03 13.23
N VAL A 26 -4.83 -7.55 12.31
CA VAL A 26 -4.87 -7.91 10.89
C VAL A 26 -4.34 -9.32 10.70
N LEU A 27 -5.13 -10.19 10.06
CA LEU A 27 -4.68 -11.51 9.65
C LEU A 27 -3.93 -11.43 8.31
N VAL A 28 -2.77 -12.08 8.27
CA VAL A 28 -1.98 -12.26 7.04
C VAL A 28 -2.27 -13.64 6.46
N TYR A 29 -2.96 -13.69 5.33
CA TYR A 29 -3.47 -14.93 4.74
C TYR A 29 -2.37 -15.98 4.51
N ASP A 30 -1.25 -15.59 3.92
CA ASP A 30 -0.12 -16.51 3.65
C ASP A 30 0.46 -17.15 4.92
N ALA A 31 0.40 -16.45 6.05
CA ALA A 31 0.94 -16.92 7.33
C ALA A 31 -0.10 -17.57 8.24
N GLN A 32 -1.38 -17.23 8.07
CA GLN A 32 -2.48 -17.57 8.98
C GLN A 32 -3.69 -18.11 8.19
N THR A 33 -3.44 -18.91 7.15
CA THR A 33 -4.47 -19.39 6.20
C THR A 33 -5.66 -20.05 6.90
N SER A 34 -5.41 -21.01 7.79
CA SER A 34 -6.49 -21.74 8.48
C SER A 34 -7.36 -20.83 9.36
N GLN A 35 -6.75 -19.87 10.05
CA GLN A 35 -7.47 -18.91 10.87
C GLN A 35 -8.28 -17.94 10.00
N SER A 36 -7.68 -17.46 8.92
CA SER A 36 -8.33 -16.58 7.94
C SER A 36 -9.53 -17.28 7.28
N ASP A 37 -9.37 -18.53 6.86
CA ASP A 37 -10.44 -19.32 6.27
C ASP A 37 -11.63 -19.49 7.23
N ALA A 38 -11.38 -19.72 8.51
CA ALA A 38 -12.45 -19.84 9.50
C ALA A 38 -13.29 -18.55 9.65
N PHE A 39 -12.66 -17.36 9.52
CA PHE A 39 -13.39 -16.09 9.48
C PHE A 39 -14.13 -15.88 8.16
N ILE A 40 -13.47 -16.18 7.05
CA ILE A 40 -14.03 -15.99 5.69
C ILE A 40 -15.28 -16.84 5.51
N GLU A 41 -15.26 -18.10 5.95
CA GLU A 41 -16.39 -19.04 5.81
C GLU A 41 -17.63 -18.64 6.65
N GLN A 42 -17.45 -17.85 7.71
CA GLN A 42 -18.52 -17.35 8.56
C GLN A 42 -19.00 -15.94 8.16
N ALA A 43 -18.36 -15.32 7.16
CA ALA A 43 -18.70 -13.98 6.75
C ALA A 43 -20.10 -13.90 6.15
N ASP A 44 -20.90 -12.95 6.60
CA ASP A 44 -22.19 -12.58 6.00
C ASP A 44 -22.08 -11.41 5.01
N LEU A 45 -20.91 -10.77 4.95
CA LEU A 45 -20.55 -9.71 4.01
C LEU A 45 -19.03 -9.66 3.85
N VAL A 46 -18.55 -9.54 2.62
CA VAL A 46 -17.14 -9.22 2.32
C VAL A 46 -17.05 -7.81 1.78
N ILE A 47 -16.20 -6.99 2.40
CA ILE A 47 -15.86 -5.65 1.92
C ILE A 47 -14.45 -5.71 1.34
N CYS A 48 -14.34 -5.53 0.04
CA CYS A 48 -13.10 -5.50 -0.72
C CYS A 48 -12.62 -4.06 -0.85
N THR A 49 -11.39 -3.78 -0.45
CA THR A 49 -10.85 -2.42 -0.49
C THR A 49 -9.51 -2.39 -1.21
N ASP A 50 -9.34 -1.40 -2.09
CA ASP A 50 -8.06 -1.04 -2.72
C ASP A 50 -7.49 -2.10 -3.68
N PHE A 51 -8.36 -2.81 -4.38
CA PHE A 51 -7.98 -3.65 -5.51
C PHE A 51 -9.13 -3.79 -6.52
N ASN A 52 -8.82 -3.72 -7.81
CA ASN A 52 -9.80 -3.74 -8.91
C ASN A 52 -10.06 -5.14 -9.50
N ASP A 53 -9.23 -6.14 -9.16
CA ASP A 53 -9.33 -7.52 -9.63
C ASP A 53 -8.92 -8.49 -8.51
N PRO A 54 -9.74 -9.51 -8.18
CA PRO A 54 -9.41 -10.54 -7.19
C PRO A 54 -8.06 -11.24 -7.42
N LYS A 55 -7.58 -11.30 -8.65
CA LYS A 55 -6.27 -11.89 -8.97
C LYS A 55 -5.11 -11.16 -8.28
N ARG A 56 -5.29 -9.88 -7.92
CA ARG A 56 -4.24 -9.10 -7.22
C ARG A 56 -3.98 -9.57 -5.79
N ILE A 57 -4.93 -10.27 -5.21
CA ILE A 57 -4.82 -10.83 -3.86
C ILE A 57 -4.61 -12.35 -3.85
N GLY A 58 -4.28 -12.94 -5.03
CA GLY A 58 -3.88 -14.34 -5.18
C GLY A 58 -4.87 -15.35 -4.59
N PRO A 59 -4.40 -16.36 -3.84
CA PRO A 59 -5.28 -17.43 -3.30
C PRO A 59 -6.42 -16.92 -2.41
N LEU A 60 -6.23 -15.79 -1.72
CA LEU A 60 -7.30 -15.13 -0.96
C LEU A 60 -8.45 -14.68 -1.88
N GLY A 61 -8.12 -14.20 -3.08
CA GLY A 61 -9.12 -13.82 -4.09
C GLY A 61 -9.91 -15.01 -4.59
N ASP A 62 -9.26 -16.12 -4.88
CA ASP A 62 -9.91 -17.35 -5.30
C ASP A 62 -10.89 -17.86 -4.21
N LYS A 63 -10.44 -17.85 -2.95
CA LYS A 63 -11.28 -18.24 -1.80
C LYS A 63 -12.49 -17.33 -1.65
N MET A 64 -12.28 -16.01 -1.72
CA MET A 64 -13.33 -14.98 -1.61
C MET A 64 -14.41 -15.17 -2.70
N LEU A 65 -14.01 -15.47 -3.93
CA LEU A 65 -14.97 -15.65 -5.04
C LEU A 65 -15.91 -16.84 -4.85
N LEU A 66 -15.52 -17.86 -4.08
CA LEU A 66 -16.32 -19.04 -3.79
C LEU A 66 -17.41 -18.81 -2.73
N LEU A 67 -17.37 -17.67 -2.03
CA LEU A 67 -18.35 -17.36 -0.98
C LEU A 67 -19.71 -16.99 -1.57
N ALA A 68 -20.78 -17.50 -0.94
CA ALA A 68 -22.15 -17.16 -1.32
C ALA A 68 -22.61 -15.79 -0.76
N CYS A 69 -21.92 -15.24 0.23
CA CYS A 69 -22.30 -13.95 0.82
C CYS A 69 -22.05 -12.78 -0.13
N PRO A 70 -22.79 -11.66 0.02
CA PRO A 70 -22.58 -10.45 -0.77
C PRO A 70 -21.15 -9.90 -0.64
N LYS A 71 -20.68 -9.31 -1.73
CA LYS A 71 -19.37 -8.64 -1.83
C LYS A 71 -19.56 -7.19 -2.21
N VAL A 72 -18.88 -6.30 -1.51
CA VAL A 72 -18.85 -4.86 -1.80
C VAL A 72 -17.43 -4.47 -2.15
N LEU A 73 -17.25 -3.75 -3.24
CA LEU A 73 -15.95 -3.18 -3.62
C LEU A 73 -15.93 -1.67 -3.31
N ILE A 74 -14.87 -1.22 -2.66
CA ILE A 74 -14.53 0.22 -2.51
C ILE A 74 -13.11 0.40 -3.05
N ASP A 75 -12.97 1.08 -4.18
CA ASP A 75 -11.70 1.12 -4.92
C ASP A 75 -11.57 2.36 -5.78
N HIS A 76 -10.35 2.79 -6.05
CA HIS A 76 -10.04 3.90 -6.95
C HIS A 76 -9.15 3.51 -8.15
N HIS A 77 -8.85 2.23 -8.31
CA HIS A 77 -8.07 1.76 -9.45
C HIS A 77 -8.88 1.77 -10.76
N LEU A 78 -8.16 1.93 -11.88
CA LEU A 78 -8.74 1.86 -13.22
C LEU A 78 -9.15 0.42 -13.57
N HIS A 79 -10.19 0.27 -14.39
CA HIS A 79 -10.62 -1.00 -14.98
C HIS A 79 -11.00 -2.08 -13.94
N PRO A 80 -11.94 -1.83 -13.04
CA PRO A 80 -12.42 -2.85 -12.09
C PRO A 80 -13.09 -4.00 -12.83
N THR A 81 -12.87 -5.23 -12.33
CA THR A 81 -13.59 -6.41 -12.80
C THR A 81 -14.96 -6.52 -12.10
N ASN A 82 -15.93 -7.13 -12.77
CA ASN A 82 -17.30 -7.25 -12.26
C ASN A 82 -17.45 -8.49 -11.36
N PHE A 83 -16.90 -8.45 -10.14
CA PHE A 83 -16.95 -9.57 -9.18
C PHE A 83 -17.78 -9.26 -7.93
N ALA A 84 -18.08 -8.00 -7.68
CA ALA A 84 -18.81 -7.55 -6.50
C ALA A 84 -20.28 -7.27 -6.79
N ASP A 85 -21.14 -7.52 -5.80
CA ASP A 85 -22.58 -7.26 -5.89
C ASP A 85 -22.92 -5.77 -5.81
N ALA A 86 -22.09 -4.99 -5.13
CA ALA A 86 -22.15 -3.52 -5.10
C ALA A 86 -20.75 -2.94 -5.18
N MET A 87 -20.63 -1.75 -5.78
CA MET A 87 -19.33 -1.15 -6.07
C MET A 87 -19.35 0.37 -5.87
N ILE A 88 -18.35 0.88 -5.16
CA ILE A 88 -17.93 2.27 -5.14
C ILE A 88 -16.54 2.30 -5.80
N SER A 89 -16.50 2.54 -7.10
CA SER A 89 -15.25 2.61 -7.86
C SER A 89 -15.13 3.99 -8.50
N VAL A 90 -14.17 4.77 -8.02
CA VAL A 90 -13.97 6.18 -8.43
C VAL A 90 -12.48 6.42 -8.73
N PRO A 91 -12.05 6.22 -9.97
CA PRO A 91 -10.64 6.38 -10.37
C PRO A 91 -10.07 7.78 -10.13
N GLU A 92 -10.92 8.80 -10.07
CA GLU A 92 -10.54 10.18 -9.80
C GLU A 92 -10.26 10.45 -8.31
N ALA A 93 -10.61 9.52 -7.42
CA ALA A 93 -10.31 9.65 -6.00
C ALA A 93 -8.79 9.59 -5.75
N SER A 94 -8.32 10.33 -4.77
CA SER A 94 -6.90 10.37 -4.41
C SER A 94 -6.42 9.06 -3.80
N SER A 95 -7.32 8.35 -3.14
CA SER A 95 -7.08 7.04 -2.51
C SER A 95 -8.40 6.36 -2.18
N THR A 96 -8.35 5.07 -1.91
CA THR A 96 -9.51 4.35 -1.34
C THR A 96 -9.92 4.92 0.03
N CYS A 97 -8.98 5.46 0.81
CA CYS A 97 -9.28 6.12 2.08
C CYS A 97 -10.15 7.36 1.93
N GLU A 98 -10.08 8.10 0.81
CA GLU A 98 -11.01 9.18 0.49
C GLU A 98 -12.45 8.65 0.37
N LEU A 99 -12.62 7.53 -0.33
CA LEU A 99 -13.94 6.92 -0.54
C LEU A 99 -14.53 6.39 0.78
N VAL A 100 -13.68 5.77 1.61
CA VAL A 100 -14.10 5.31 2.95
C VAL A 100 -14.48 6.48 3.84
N HIS A 101 -13.72 7.59 3.85
CA HIS A 101 -14.10 8.79 4.59
C HIS A 101 -15.47 9.34 4.15
N ASN A 102 -15.72 9.42 2.84
CA ASN A 102 -16.98 9.90 2.30
C ASN A 102 -18.14 8.98 2.70
N LEU A 103 -17.92 7.65 2.67
CA LEU A 103 -18.91 6.69 3.12
C LEU A 103 -19.23 6.87 4.62
N LEU A 104 -18.21 6.99 5.47
CA LEU A 104 -18.39 7.22 6.91
C LEU A 104 -19.15 8.52 7.18
N SER A 105 -18.88 9.57 6.42
CA SER A 105 -19.60 10.85 6.50
C SER A 105 -21.07 10.70 6.10
N THR A 106 -21.38 9.92 5.06
CA THR A 106 -22.75 9.68 4.59
C THR A 106 -23.59 8.97 5.65
N VAL A 107 -23.00 8.08 6.42
CA VAL A 107 -23.68 7.36 7.53
C VAL A 107 -23.57 8.09 8.87
N ASN A 108 -23.10 9.34 8.88
CA ASN A 108 -22.87 10.17 10.07
C ASN A 108 -22.03 9.46 11.14
N CYS A 109 -21.01 8.67 10.72
CA CYS A 109 -20.10 8.02 11.64
C CYS A 109 -19.14 9.05 12.25
N GLN A 110 -19.10 9.10 13.57
CA GLN A 110 -18.16 9.97 14.27
C GLN A 110 -16.74 9.41 14.11
N LEU A 111 -15.82 10.24 13.66
CA LEU A 111 -14.41 9.88 13.51
C LEU A 111 -13.75 9.84 14.90
N SER A 112 -13.26 8.67 15.30
CA SER A 112 -12.30 8.55 16.42
C SER A 112 -10.90 8.95 15.96
N THR A 113 -10.01 9.22 16.91
CA THR A 113 -8.59 9.48 16.61
C THR A 113 -7.95 8.32 15.83
N ASP A 114 -8.28 7.07 16.17
CA ASP A 114 -7.76 5.89 15.47
C ASP A 114 -8.22 5.83 14.01
N ILE A 115 -9.52 6.03 13.76
CA ILE A 115 -10.08 6.09 12.39
C ILE A 115 -9.41 7.23 11.62
N ALA A 116 -9.30 8.41 12.23
CA ALA A 116 -8.69 9.58 11.60
C ALA A 116 -7.22 9.34 11.26
N THR A 117 -6.47 8.70 12.17
CA THR A 117 -5.06 8.33 11.96
C THR A 117 -4.89 7.39 10.79
N VAL A 118 -5.68 6.32 10.71
CA VAL A 118 -5.60 5.33 9.61
C VAL A 118 -5.99 5.95 8.27
N LEU A 119 -7.09 6.72 8.22
CA LEU A 119 -7.53 7.40 6.99
C LEU A 119 -6.52 8.44 6.51
N TYR A 120 -5.96 9.23 7.43
CA TYR A 120 -4.92 10.20 7.10
C TYR A 120 -3.67 9.50 6.53
N THR A 121 -3.24 8.41 7.16
CA THR A 121 -2.08 7.64 6.71
C THR A 121 -2.26 7.13 5.28
N GLY A 122 -3.39 6.49 4.96
CA GLY A 122 -3.67 5.99 3.63
C GLY A 122 -3.77 7.12 2.59
N LEU A 123 -4.44 8.22 2.91
CA LEU A 123 -4.52 9.38 2.03
C LEU A 123 -3.13 10.00 1.76
N MET A 124 -2.29 10.12 2.80
CA MET A 124 -0.94 10.65 2.71
C MET A 124 -0.01 9.77 1.88
N THR A 125 -0.04 8.45 2.08
CA THR A 125 0.84 7.50 1.37
C THR A 125 0.48 7.44 -0.12
N ASP A 126 -0.79 7.36 -0.46
CA ASP A 126 -1.29 7.23 -1.83
C ASP A 126 -1.08 8.50 -2.67
N THR A 127 -0.97 9.65 -2.02
CA THR A 127 -0.74 10.94 -2.68
C THR A 127 0.73 11.38 -2.62
N GLY A 128 1.63 10.52 -2.16
CA GLY A 128 3.04 10.87 -1.98
C GLY A 128 3.21 12.12 -1.11
N ASN A 129 2.61 12.11 0.08
CA ASN A 129 2.55 13.25 0.98
C ASN A 129 1.93 14.49 0.31
N PHE A 130 0.80 14.28 -0.38
CA PHE A 130 0.03 15.34 -1.08
C PHE A 130 0.78 16.02 -2.22
N SER A 131 1.79 15.34 -2.80
CA SER A 131 2.59 15.86 -3.91
C SER A 131 1.92 15.62 -5.27
N TYR A 132 1.04 14.65 -5.38
CA TYR A 132 0.30 14.33 -6.62
C TYR A 132 -1.11 13.86 -6.29
N ASN A 133 -1.98 13.84 -7.29
CA ASN A 133 -3.40 13.42 -7.20
C ASN A 133 -4.17 14.02 -6.00
N SER A 134 -3.79 15.21 -5.54
CA SER A 134 -4.37 15.87 -4.37
C SER A 134 -4.79 17.33 -4.62
N ASN A 135 -4.77 17.79 -5.88
CA ASN A 135 -5.10 19.17 -6.22
C ASN A 135 -6.62 19.44 -6.30
N ARG A 136 -7.35 19.03 -5.25
CA ARG A 136 -8.79 19.25 -5.10
C ARG A 136 -9.09 19.79 -3.70
N PRO A 137 -9.89 20.90 -3.58
CA PRO A 137 -10.17 21.52 -2.28
C PRO A 137 -10.81 20.54 -1.27
N GLN A 138 -11.59 19.56 -1.76
CA GLN A 138 -12.24 18.53 -0.95
C GLN A 138 -11.24 17.72 -0.13
N ILE A 139 -10.06 17.41 -0.70
CA ILE A 139 -9.01 16.67 -0.01
C ILE A 139 -8.50 17.44 1.20
N TYR A 140 -8.26 18.73 1.05
CA TYR A 140 -7.79 19.59 2.15
C TYR A 140 -8.86 19.81 3.21
N GLY A 141 -10.13 19.86 2.81
CA GLY A 141 -11.26 19.86 3.74
C GLY A 141 -11.33 18.57 4.57
N MET A 142 -11.12 17.42 3.92
CA MET A 142 -11.03 16.12 4.59
C MET A 142 -9.83 16.06 5.55
N ILE A 143 -8.63 16.48 5.11
CA ILE A 143 -7.44 16.56 5.96
C ILE A 143 -7.72 17.39 7.22
N ALA A 144 -8.35 18.55 7.07
CA ALA A 144 -8.72 19.39 8.21
C ALA A 144 -9.66 18.67 9.20
N GLN A 145 -10.62 17.90 8.71
CA GLN A 145 -11.53 17.10 9.54
C GLN A 145 -10.77 15.97 10.27
N LEU A 146 -9.85 15.27 9.59
CA LEU A 146 -9.06 14.20 10.17
C LEU A 146 -8.12 14.73 11.27
N ILE A 147 -7.48 15.88 11.05
CA ILE A 147 -6.65 16.54 12.07
C ILE A 147 -7.52 17.00 13.26
N ALA A 148 -8.70 17.56 13.00
CA ALA A 148 -9.64 17.97 14.06
C ALA A 148 -10.15 16.77 14.88
N ALA A 149 -10.24 15.58 14.28
CA ALA A 149 -10.59 14.32 14.94
C ALA A 149 -9.40 13.71 15.73
N GLY A 150 -8.21 14.32 15.67
CA GLY A 150 -7.04 13.95 16.47
C GLY A 150 -5.93 13.22 15.71
N ALA A 151 -5.95 13.17 14.37
CA ALA A 151 -4.81 12.66 13.60
C ALA A 151 -3.60 13.59 13.77
N ASP A 152 -2.49 13.07 14.30
CA ASP A 152 -1.22 13.79 14.43
C ASP A 152 -0.40 13.61 13.14
N LYS A 153 -0.52 14.55 12.21
CA LYS A 153 0.14 14.49 10.91
C LYS A 153 1.67 14.41 11.01
N ASP A 154 2.28 15.04 12.02
CA ASP A 154 3.73 15.05 12.17
C ASP A 154 4.23 13.70 12.72
N ALA A 155 3.53 13.13 13.70
CA ALA A 155 3.80 11.79 14.18
C ALA A 155 3.61 10.75 13.08
N ILE A 156 2.52 10.84 12.30
CA ILE A 156 2.24 9.95 11.16
C ILE A 156 3.35 10.05 10.10
N TYR A 157 3.72 11.28 9.70
CA TYR A 157 4.79 11.49 8.73
C TYR A 157 6.10 10.85 9.20
N ASN A 158 6.47 11.08 10.46
CA ASN A 158 7.70 10.52 11.03
C ASN A 158 7.65 8.99 11.07
N ALA A 159 6.51 8.40 11.42
CA ALA A 159 6.35 6.95 11.48
C ALA A 159 6.40 6.28 10.09
N VAL A 160 5.96 6.97 9.04
CA VAL A 160 5.96 6.42 7.66
C VAL A 160 7.28 6.69 6.93
N PHE A 161 7.81 7.92 7.01
CA PHE A 161 8.92 8.35 6.16
C PHE A 161 10.27 8.49 6.87
N ASN A 162 10.30 8.53 8.20
CA ASN A 162 11.53 8.77 8.97
C ASN A 162 11.96 7.56 9.82
N GLN A 163 11.47 6.35 9.53
CA GLN A 163 11.82 5.11 10.24
C GLN A 163 12.81 4.23 9.45
N TYR A 164 13.45 4.79 8.46
CA TYR A 164 14.35 4.04 7.61
C TYR A 164 15.64 3.64 8.33
N SER A 165 16.08 2.40 8.10
CA SER A 165 17.37 1.92 8.57
C SER A 165 18.52 2.71 7.93
N VAL A 166 19.65 2.77 8.62
CA VAL A 166 20.89 3.34 8.05
C VAL A 166 21.30 2.60 6.77
N ASP A 167 21.07 1.29 6.71
CA ASP A 167 21.37 0.47 5.54
C ASP A 167 20.51 0.87 4.34
N ARG A 168 19.22 1.14 4.54
CA ARG A 168 18.34 1.67 3.49
C ARG A 168 18.79 3.06 3.02
N VAL A 169 19.16 3.96 3.92
CA VAL A 169 19.65 5.30 3.54
C VAL A 169 20.91 5.18 2.68
N LYS A 170 21.84 4.29 3.06
CA LYS A 170 23.04 4.00 2.26
C LYS A 170 22.71 3.37 0.92
N LEU A 171 21.74 2.45 0.88
CA LEU A 171 21.27 1.83 -0.35
C LEU A 171 20.72 2.87 -1.33
N VAL A 172 19.88 3.80 -0.86
CA VAL A 172 19.35 4.91 -1.66
C VAL A 172 20.48 5.73 -2.26
N GLY A 173 21.44 6.15 -1.44
CA GLY A 173 22.61 6.88 -1.92
C GLY A 173 23.41 6.10 -2.97
N TYR A 174 23.59 4.80 -2.76
CA TYR A 174 24.25 3.90 -3.71
C TYR A 174 23.47 3.77 -5.02
N CYS A 175 22.14 3.61 -4.94
CA CYS A 175 21.29 3.55 -6.12
C CYS A 175 21.41 4.81 -6.98
N LEU A 176 21.32 5.99 -6.37
CA LEU A 176 21.33 7.25 -7.10
C LEU A 176 22.72 7.61 -7.64
N TYR A 177 23.77 7.39 -6.88
CA TYR A 177 25.10 7.81 -7.27
C TYR A 177 25.85 6.76 -8.11
N GLN A 178 25.76 5.49 -7.77
CA GLN A 178 26.56 4.43 -8.40
C GLN A 178 25.80 3.64 -9.45
N LYS A 179 24.48 3.46 -9.29
CA LYS A 179 23.71 2.52 -10.10
C LYS A 179 22.80 3.20 -11.11
N MET A 180 22.43 4.46 -10.88
CA MET A 180 21.56 5.19 -11.81
C MET A 180 22.30 5.42 -13.14
N ARG A 181 21.73 4.88 -14.21
CA ARG A 181 22.13 5.14 -15.60
C ARG A 181 21.10 6.03 -16.24
N VAL A 182 21.53 7.13 -16.81
CA VAL A 182 20.65 8.07 -17.52
C VAL A 182 20.82 7.87 -19.01
N PHE A 183 19.72 7.81 -19.73
CA PHE A 183 19.61 7.77 -21.19
C PHE A 183 18.96 9.08 -21.66
N PRO A 184 19.76 10.13 -21.90
CA PRO A 184 19.23 11.48 -22.15
C PRO A 184 18.31 11.54 -23.38
N GLU A 185 18.62 10.77 -24.44
CA GLU A 185 17.86 10.69 -25.68
C GLU A 185 16.45 10.11 -25.46
N HIS A 186 16.24 9.38 -24.36
CA HIS A 186 14.95 8.77 -23.99
C HIS A 186 14.34 9.40 -22.74
N HIS A 187 14.96 10.45 -22.19
CA HIS A 187 14.55 11.05 -20.89
C HIS A 187 14.33 10.00 -19.79
N THR A 188 15.17 8.97 -19.77
CA THR A 188 14.95 7.77 -18.96
C THR A 188 16.11 7.55 -17.97
N ALA A 189 15.78 7.16 -16.74
CA ALA A 189 16.74 6.65 -15.78
C ALA A 189 16.47 5.17 -15.47
N LEU A 190 17.53 4.38 -15.41
CA LEU A 190 17.50 2.97 -15.03
C LEU A 190 18.37 2.75 -13.78
N ILE A 191 17.80 2.09 -12.78
CA ILE A 191 18.51 1.59 -11.60
C ILE A 191 18.34 0.07 -11.57
N TYR A 192 19.47 -0.65 -11.47
CA TYR A 192 19.46 -2.10 -11.35
C TYR A 192 20.31 -2.55 -10.17
N LEU A 193 19.75 -3.43 -9.33
CA LEU A 193 20.44 -4.03 -8.19
C LEU A 193 20.57 -5.54 -8.37
N SER A 194 21.80 -6.02 -8.29
CA SER A 194 22.10 -7.44 -8.22
C SER A 194 21.82 -7.99 -6.81
N ARG A 195 21.64 -9.31 -6.72
CA ARG A 195 21.48 -10.03 -5.44
C ARG A 195 22.63 -9.74 -4.47
N LYS A 196 23.87 -9.69 -4.96
CA LYS A 196 25.06 -9.38 -4.15
C LYS A 196 24.97 -7.99 -3.53
N GLU A 197 24.43 -7.02 -4.26
CA GLU A 197 24.24 -5.66 -3.75
C GLU A 197 23.11 -5.59 -2.72
N LEU A 198 22.04 -6.33 -2.93
CA LEU A 198 20.97 -6.46 -1.94
C LEU A 198 21.50 -7.02 -0.61
N TYR A 199 22.32 -8.07 -0.65
CA TYR A 199 22.99 -8.60 0.55
C TYR A 199 23.94 -7.60 1.21
N ARG A 200 24.71 -6.87 0.42
CA ARG A 200 25.66 -5.86 0.93
C ARG A 200 24.98 -4.80 1.78
N PHE A 201 23.77 -4.43 1.43
CA PHE A 201 22.99 -3.39 2.13
C PHE A 201 21.93 -3.98 3.09
N ASN A 202 22.02 -5.26 3.41
CA ASN A 202 21.07 -5.92 4.32
C ASN A 202 19.61 -5.63 3.94
N PHE A 203 19.30 -5.70 2.64
CA PHE A 203 18.03 -5.31 2.04
C PHE A 203 16.85 -6.04 2.69
N GLN A 204 15.86 -5.28 3.15
CA GLN A 204 14.62 -5.77 3.71
C GLN A 204 13.43 -5.47 2.78
N LYS A 205 12.31 -6.18 2.99
CA LYS A 205 11.07 -5.90 2.28
C LYS A 205 10.64 -4.46 2.57
N GLY A 206 10.35 -3.69 1.54
CA GLY A 206 10.00 -2.25 1.67
C GLY A 206 11.16 -1.30 1.37
N ASP A 207 12.43 -1.73 1.46
CA ASP A 207 13.59 -0.84 1.23
C ASP A 207 13.65 -0.25 -0.19
N ALA A 208 13.02 -0.92 -1.16
CA ALA A 208 12.96 -0.43 -2.55
C ALA A 208 11.88 0.64 -2.78
N GLU A 209 10.95 0.81 -1.84
CA GLU A 209 9.85 1.73 -2.03
C GLU A 209 10.32 3.17 -2.23
N GLY A 210 9.75 3.83 -3.24
CA GLY A 210 10.07 5.20 -3.59
C GLY A 210 11.40 5.41 -4.33
N ILE A 211 12.32 4.44 -4.39
CA ILE A 211 13.59 4.58 -5.09
C ILE A 211 13.36 4.89 -6.58
N VAL A 212 12.40 4.22 -7.21
CA VAL A 212 12.07 4.44 -8.63
C VAL A 212 11.59 5.87 -8.93
N ASN A 213 11.00 6.55 -7.94
CA ASN A 213 10.47 7.91 -8.12
C ASN A 213 11.54 9.00 -7.95
N MET A 214 12.66 8.69 -7.31
CA MET A 214 13.71 9.69 -7.03
C MET A 214 14.32 10.30 -8.30
N PRO A 215 14.64 9.53 -9.36
CA PRO A 215 15.14 10.12 -10.60
C PRO A 215 14.15 11.09 -11.27
N LEU A 216 12.83 10.89 -11.09
CA LEU A 216 11.80 11.76 -11.66
C LEU A 216 11.78 13.17 -11.06
N GLN A 217 12.54 13.43 -9.99
CA GLN A 217 12.75 14.76 -9.45
C GLN A 217 13.66 15.63 -10.37
N SER A 218 14.37 15.01 -11.31
CA SER A 218 15.12 15.74 -12.34
C SER A 218 14.19 16.18 -13.46
N LYS A 219 14.27 17.45 -13.86
CA LYS A 219 13.51 18.00 -15.00
C LYS A 219 13.80 17.30 -16.33
N ASP A 220 14.93 16.60 -16.44
CA ASP A 220 15.39 15.96 -17.67
C ASP A 220 15.00 14.47 -17.74
N ILE A 221 14.38 13.91 -16.67
CA ILE A 221 13.98 12.51 -16.57
C ILE A 221 12.46 12.43 -16.49
N HIS A 222 11.85 11.79 -17.49
CA HIS A 222 10.40 11.59 -17.57
C HIS A 222 9.99 10.14 -17.25
N TYR A 223 10.92 9.19 -17.39
CA TYR A 223 10.69 7.79 -17.12
C TYR A 223 11.78 7.26 -16.19
N ALA A 224 11.38 6.45 -15.23
CA ALA A 224 12.31 5.77 -14.32
C ALA A 224 11.97 4.29 -14.25
N VAL A 225 13.00 3.46 -14.30
CA VAL A 225 12.89 2.00 -14.20
C VAL A 225 13.77 1.54 -13.05
N PHE A 226 13.19 0.78 -12.13
CA PHE A 226 13.91 0.11 -11.07
C PHE A 226 13.77 -1.41 -11.24
N MET A 227 14.87 -2.09 -11.30
CA MET A 227 14.94 -3.55 -11.39
C MET A 227 15.83 -4.10 -10.29
N ARG A 228 15.50 -5.27 -9.79
CA ARG A 228 16.33 -6.01 -8.85
C ARG A 228 16.26 -7.49 -9.13
N GLU A 229 17.33 -8.22 -8.80
CA GLU A 229 17.29 -9.67 -8.77
C GLU A 229 16.43 -10.15 -7.59
N ASP A 230 15.59 -11.15 -7.82
CA ASP A 230 14.85 -11.80 -6.75
C ASP A 230 15.77 -12.65 -5.84
N LYS A 231 15.27 -13.03 -4.68
CA LYS A 231 15.92 -14.04 -3.84
C LYS A 231 16.05 -15.32 -4.65
N ALA A 232 17.19 -16.02 -4.50
CA ALA A 232 17.36 -17.32 -5.10
C ALA A 232 16.24 -18.26 -4.66
N THR A 233 15.64 -18.98 -5.59
CA THR A 233 14.79 -20.10 -5.26
C THR A 233 15.63 -21.21 -4.62
N PRO A 234 15.05 -22.12 -3.80
CA PRO A 234 15.79 -23.26 -3.23
C PRO A 234 16.59 -24.04 -4.28
N ASP A 235 16.01 -24.23 -5.47
CA ASP A 235 16.67 -24.94 -6.59
C ASP A 235 17.89 -24.21 -7.17
N GLU A 236 17.94 -22.88 -7.09
CA GLU A 236 19.08 -22.07 -7.51
C GLU A 236 20.18 -22.04 -6.45
N MET A 237 19.84 -22.21 -5.17
CA MET A 237 20.83 -22.31 -4.09
C MET A 237 21.60 -23.64 -4.15
N GLU A 238 20.95 -24.77 -4.52
CA GLU A 238 21.59 -26.06 -4.68
C GLU A 238 22.53 -26.12 -5.89
N LYS A 239 22.31 -25.32 -6.92
CA LYS A 239 23.15 -25.30 -8.13
C LYS A 239 24.43 -24.47 -8.02
N ASN A 240 24.53 -23.60 -7.01
CA ASN A 240 25.65 -22.66 -6.83
C ASN A 240 26.45 -22.90 -5.52
N GLY A 241 26.21 -23.97 -4.79
CA GLY A 241 27.00 -24.48 -3.65
C GLY A 241 27.89 -25.62 -4.09
#